data_95f2cf29a8666a97b1acf799669a77fe
#
_entry.id   95f2cf29a8666a97b1acf799669a77fe
#
_cell.length_a   1.000
_cell.length_b   1.000
_cell.length_c   1.000
_cell.angle_alpha   90.00
_cell.angle_beta   90.00
_cell.angle_gamma   90.00
#
_symmetry.space_group_name_H-M   'P 1'
#
loop_
_entity.id
_entity.type
_entity.pdbx_description
1 polymer ?
#
loop_
_entity_poly.entity_id
_entity_poly.type
_entity_poly.pdbx_seq_one_letter_code
_entity_poly.pdbx_strand_id
1 'polypeptide(L)'
;MKKLYNLGFIFGLILIFGSVAQAADGKFKPLFNGKNLKGWEPTPGGKWEVKDGVIVGTSPKSEPRHGILLTKKRFKDFIVKAKFRVLHGDSGFYFRVDRVKSGVSVHGFQVEVDETDETGGLYETGGRGWVHQPTEDVAKKRAYKKGEWTELELTAKGGDITVKINGVVSTKLTNDKSRRDGHIGLQLHGGQVMHVEYKDIHLRPL
;
A
#
# COMPACT_ATOMS: atom_id res chain seq x y z
N MET A 1 75.26 16.66 31.34
CA MET A 1 74.64 16.28 30.02
C MET A 1 73.22 15.82 30.29
N LYS A 2 72.21 16.71 30.01
CA LYS A 2 70.78 16.41 30.21
C LYS A 2 70.20 16.03 28.83
N LYS A 3 69.68 14.83 28.70
CA LYS A 3 68.94 14.37 27.52
C LYS A 3 67.49 14.86 27.56
N LEU A 4 67.10 15.68 26.60
CA LEU A 4 65.68 16.05 26.37
C LEU A 4 65.02 14.91 25.59
N TYR A 5 63.89 14.41 26.08
CA TYR A 5 62.97 13.51 25.34
C TYR A 5 61.87 14.35 24.71
N ASN A 6 61.83 14.35 23.37
CA ASN A 6 60.75 14.93 22.58
C ASN A 6 59.55 13.96 22.59
N LEU A 7 58.45 14.42 23.20
CA LEU A 7 57.16 13.70 23.18
C LEU A 7 56.35 14.21 21.98
N GLY A 8 56.33 13.47 20.92
CA GLY A 8 55.50 13.76 19.72
C GLY A 8 54.04 13.43 20.00
N PHE A 9 53.19 14.43 20.03
CA PHE A 9 51.73 14.25 20.02
C PHE A 9 51.23 13.94 18.60
N ILE A 10 50.74 12.70 18.40
CA ILE A 10 50.06 12.35 17.16
C ILE A 10 48.57 12.71 17.32
N PHE A 11 48.15 13.76 16.64
CA PHE A 11 46.72 14.11 16.49
C PHE A 11 46.07 13.14 15.50
N GLY A 12 45.34 12.16 16.00
CA GLY A 12 44.50 11.28 15.19
C GLY A 12 43.25 12.05 14.70
N LEU A 13 43.20 12.34 13.41
CA LEU A 13 42.04 12.92 12.75
C LEU A 13 40.96 11.85 12.61
N ILE A 14 39.94 11.85 13.48
CA ILE A 14 38.76 10.99 13.36
C ILE A 14 37.87 11.59 12.29
N LEU A 15 37.90 11.00 11.10
CA LEU A 15 36.91 11.25 10.03
C LEU A 15 35.59 10.59 10.40
N ILE A 16 34.65 11.37 10.92
CA ILE A 16 33.26 10.96 11.12
C ILE A 16 32.60 10.93 9.74
N PHE A 17 32.46 9.74 9.15
CA PHE A 17 31.59 9.53 8.00
C PHE A 17 30.15 9.64 8.46
N GLY A 18 29.61 10.85 8.46
CA GLY A 18 28.18 11.07 8.58
C GLY A 18 27.50 10.49 7.34
N SER A 19 26.76 9.38 7.50
CA SER A 19 25.83 8.90 6.46
C SER A 19 24.77 9.97 6.24
N VAL A 20 24.92 10.74 5.17
CA VAL A 20 23.86 11.64 4.69
C VAL A 20 22.70 10.74 4.26
N ALA A 21 21.69 10.62 5.09
CA ALA A 21 20.42 10.03 4.69
C ALA A 21 19.89 10.89 3.54
N GLN A 22 19.95 10.35 2.32
CA GLN A 22 19.46 11.02 1.13
C GLN A 22 17.95 11.23 1.31
N ALA A 23 17.55 12.49 1.51
CA ALA A 23 16.14 12.87 1.56
C ALA A 23 15.48 12.35 0.28
N ALA A 24 14.43 11.54 0.42
CA ALA A 24 13.70 11.01 -0.72
C ALA A 24 13.21 12.20 -1.57
N ASP A 25 13.52 12.17 -2.88
CA ASP A 25 13.02 13.14 -3.85
C ASP A 25 11.48 13.24 -3.73
N GLY A 26 10.97 14.37 -3.21
CA GLY A 26 9.58 14.55 -2.80
C GLY A 26 8.53 14.46 -3.90
N LYS A 27 8.85 13.88 -5.07
CA LYS A 27 7.96 13.75 -6.23
C LYS A 27 7.26 12.39 -6.26
N PHE A 28 6.00 12.39 -6.68
CA PHE A 28 5.28 11.17 -7.00
C PHE A 28 5.88 10.50 -8.24
N LYS A 29 6.13 9.19 -8.15
CA LYS A 29 6.60 8.36 -9.27
C LYS A 29 5.56 7.30 -9.60
N PRO A 30 5.37 6.93 -10.88
CA PRO A 30 4.46 5.86 -11.24
C PRO A 30 4.86 4.54 -10.58
N LEU A 31 3.94 3.92 -9.85
CA LEU A 31 4.05 2.55 -9.36
C LEU A 31 3.52 1.56 -10.41
N PHE A 32 2.58 2.00 -11.21
CA PHE A 32 2.09 1.33 -12.41
C PHE A 32 2.42 2.18 -13.66
N ASN A 33 2.96 1.56 -14.70
CA ASN A 33 3.47 2.24 -15.88
C ASN A 33 2.42 2.48 -16.99
N GLY A 34 1.16 2.08 -16.75
CA GLY A 34 0.07 2.18 -17.73
C GLY A 34 0.15 1.23 -18.92
N LYS A 35 1.14 0.33 -18.99
CA LYS A 35 1.38 -0.52 -20.18
C LYS A 35 1.37 -2.02 -19.88
N ASN A 36 1.92 -2.42 -18.74
CA ASN A 36 2.05 -3.83 -18.36
C ASN A 36 2.29 -3.96 -16.85
N LEU A 37 2.26 -5.19 -16.35
CA LEU A 37 2.47 -5.52 -14.94
C LEU A 37 3.95 -5.62 -14.52
N LYS A 38 4.87 -4.97 -15.24
CA LYS A 38 6.29 -4.93 -14.84
C LYS A 38 6.43 -4.29 -13.44
N GLY A 39 7.08 -5.00 -12.53
CA GLY A 39 7.21 -4.57 -11.13
C GLY A 39 6.12 -5.11 -10.21
N TRP A 40 5.15 -5.84 -10.78
CA TRP A 40 4.09 -6.53 -10.07
C TRP A 40 4.19 -8.04 -10.29
N GLU A 41 3.57 -8.82 -9.40
CA GLU A 41 3.57 -10.27 -9.43
C GLU A 41 2.27 -10.80 -8.82
N PRO A 42 1.45 -11.58 -9.58
CA PRO A 42 0.21 -12.13 -9.07
C PRO A 42 0.48 -13.33 -8.15
N THR A 43 -0.39 -13.53 -7.16
CA THR A 43 -0.60 -14.83 -6.51
C THR A 43 -1.63 -15.64 -7.29
N PRO A 44 -1.73 -16.96 -7.08
CA PRO A 44 -2.83 -17.74 -7.64
C PRO A 44 -4.19 -17.22 -7.15
N GLY A 45 -5.18 -17.19 -8.05
CA GLY A 45 -6.54 -16.72 -7.79
C GLY A 45 -6.95 -15.61 -8.77
N GLY A 46 -7.97 -15.86 -9.60
CA GLY A 46 -8.44 -14.93 -10.61
C GLY A 46 -7.42 -14.59 -11.70
N LYS A 47 -7.68 -13.49 -12.40
CA LYS A 47 -6.86 -13.00 -13.51
C LYS A 47 -6.59 -11.51 -13.37
N TRP A 48 -5.35 -11.11 -13.60
CA TRP A 48 -4.91 -9.73 -13.71
C TRP A 48 -4.36 -9.44 -15.10
N GLU A 49 -4.83 -8.40 -15.74
CA GLU A 49 -4.36 -7.96 -17.06
C GLU A 49 -4.31 -6.44 -17.16
N VAL A 50 -3.69 -5.92 -18.20
CA VAL A 50 -3.69 -4.48 -18.50
C VAL A 50 -4.45 -4.24 -19.79
N LYS A 51 -5.46 -3.37 -19.74
CA LYS A 51 -6.24 -2.91 -20.90
C LYS A 51 -6.33 -1.38 -20.87
N ASP A 52 -5.99 -0.73 -21.96
CA ASP A 52 -6.13 0.73 -22.16
C ASP A 52 -5.59 1.57 -20.99
N GLY A 53 -4.41 1.20 -20.47
CA GLY A 53 -3.78 1.92 -19.36
C GLY A 53 -4.34 1.59 -17.97
N VAL A 54 -5.21 0.57 -17.87
CA VAL A 54 -5.90 0.17 -16.64
C VAL A 54 -5.47 -1.24 -16.26
N ILE A 55 -5.19 -1.47 -14.96
CA ILE A 55 -5.09 -2.82 -14.40
C ILE A 55 -6.52 -3.32 -14.19
N VAL A 56 -6.86 -4.43 -14.83
CA VAL A 56 -8.17 -5.09 -14.73
C VAL A 56 -8.01 -6.41 -13.99
N GLY A 57 -8.75 -6.56 -12.90
CA GLY A 57 -8.83 -7.79 -12.12
C GLY A 57 -10.19 -8.44 -12.26
N THR A 58 -10.22 -9.73 -12.58
CA THR A 58 -11.46 -10.53 -12.69
C THR A 58 -11.31 -11.90 -12.06
N SER A 59 -12.39 -12.40 -11.45
CA SER A 59 -12.46 -13.77 -10.92
C SER A 59 -13.88 -14.31 -11.03
N PRO A 60 -14.07 -15.59 -11.42
CA PRO A 60 -15.37 -16.23 -11.33
C PRO A 60 -15.68 -16.65 -9.90
N LYS A 61 -16.96 -16.81 -9.57
CA LYS A 61 -17.41 -17.29 -8.26
C LYS A 61 -16.84 -18.66 -7.87
N SER A 62 -16.47 -19.48 -8.86
CA SER A 62 -15.89 -20.81 -8.66
C SER A 62 -14.41 -20.82 -8.24
N GLU A 63 -13.71 -19.66 -8.30
CA GLU A 63 -12.33 -19.54 -7.81
C GLU A 63 -12.33 -19.29 -6.29
N PRO A 64 -11.90 -20.26 -5.46
CA PRO A 64 -11.99 -20.12 -4.01
C PRO A 64 -10.83 -19.30 -3.42
N ARG A 65 -9.74 -19.07 -4.17
CA ARG A 65 -8.52 -18.42 -3.69
C ARG A 65 -8.60 -16.91 -3.88
N HIS A 66 -8.06 -16.17 -2.91
CA HIS A 66 -7.82 -14.75 -3.08
C HIS A 66 -6.63 -14.53 -4.01
N GLY A 67 -6.86 -13.86 -5.14
CA GLY A 67 -5.81 -13.45 -6.07
C GLY A 67 -5.29 -12.07 -5.72
N ILE A 68 -4.02 -11.96 -5.34
CA ILE A 68 -3.40 -10.68 -5.01
C ILE A 68 -2.35 -10.32 -6.05
N LEU A 69 -2.44 -9.13 -6.63
CA LEU A 69 -1.39 -8.56 -7.46
C LEU A 69 -0.46 -7.73 -6.60
N LEU A 70 0.73 -8.25 -6.27
CA LEU A 70 1.68 -7.63 -5.35
C LEU A 70 2.80 -6.90 -6.06
N THR A 71 3.22 -5.75 -5.53
CA THR A 71 4.49 -5.13 -5.95
C THR A 71 5.67 -6.04 -5.62
N LYS A 72 6.68 -6.10 -6.50
CA LYS A 72 7.95 -6.80 -6.19
C LYS A 72 8.76 -6.07 -5.13
N LYS A 73 8.65 -4.74 -5.08
CA LYS A 73 9.29 -3.90 -4.07
C LYS A 73 8.47 -3.82 -2.80
N ARG A 74 9.15 -3.60 -1.69
CA ARG A 74 8.57 -3.30 -0.37
C ARG A 74 8.66 -1.81 -0.11
N PHE A 75 7.73 -1.29 0.71
CA PHE A 75 7.64 0.13 1.06
C PHE A 75 7.40 0.27 2.56
N LYS A 76 8.08 1.25 3.17
CA LYS A 76 7.98 1.53 4.61
C LYS A 76 7.08 2.73 4.87
N ASP A 77 7.57 3.92 4.58
CA ASP A 77 6.88 5.18 4.77
C ASP A 77 6.64 5.82 3.41
N PHE A 78 5.38 6.13 3.10
CA PHE A 78 5.00 6.61 1.77
C PHE A 78 3.65 7.30 1.76
N ILE A 79 3.40 8.04 0.67
CA ILE A 79 2.07 8.41 0.22
C ILE A 79 1.86 7.70 -1.12
N VAL A 80 0.73 7.01 -1.26
CA VAL A 80 0.28 6.45 -2.54
C VAL A 80 -1.05 7.08 -2.93
N LYS A 81 -1.19 7.39 -4.21
CA LYS A 81 -2.43 7.81 -4.85
C LYS A 81 -2.79 6.81 -5.92
N ALA A 82 -4.06 6.49 -6.03
CA ALA A 82 -4.59 5.60 -7.04
C ALA A 82 -6.02 6.02 -7.41
N LYS A 83 -6.47 5.56 -8.57
CA LYS A 83 -7.91 5.54 -8.90
C LYS A 83 -8.35 4.11 -9.02
N PHE A 84 -9.51 3.80 -8.48
CA PHE A 84 -10.16 2.50 -8.59
C PHE A 84 -11.61 2.64 -9.00
N ARG A 85 -12.18 1.57 -9.53
CA ARG A 85 -13.63 1.37 -9.62
C ARG A 85 -13.97 -0.10 -9.43
N VAL A 86 -15.01 -0.36 -8.66
CA VAL A 86 -15.54 -1.70 -8.44
C VAL A 86 -16.79 -1.86 -9.28
N LEU A 87 -16.76 -2.81 -10.20
CA LEU A 87 -17.91 -3.18 -11.02
C LEU A 87 -18.68 -4.33 -10.36
N HIS A 88 -17.94 -5.30 -9.77
CA HIS A 88 -18.49 -6.42 -9.02
C HIS A 88 -17.52 -6.89 -7.93
N GLY A 89 -18.06 -7.20 -6.77
CA GLY A 89 -17.41 -7.93 -5.68
C GLY A 89 -16.69 -7.05 -4.70
N ASP A 90 -15.95 -7.70 -3.82
CA ASP A 90 -15.24 -7.16 -2.68
C ASP A 90 -13.74 -7.24 -2.93
N SER A 91 -13.08 -6.12 -3.02
CA SER A 91 -11.66 -5.96 -3.29
C SER A 91 -10.96 -5.22 -2.14
N GLY A 92 -9.67 -5.01 -2.28
CA GLY A 92 -8.88 -4.25 -1.31
C GLY A 92 -7.61 -3.68 -1.92
N PHE A 93 -7.19 -2.53 -1.39
CA PHE A 93 -5.87 -1.97 -1.63
C PHE A 93 -4.97 -2.30 -0.44
N TYR A 94 -4.17 -3.36 -0.59
CA TYR A 94 -3.24 -3.82 0.44
C TYR A 94 -1.99 -2.97 0.54
N PHE A 95 -1.46 -2.83 1.76
CA PHE A 95 -0.17 -2.19 2.00
C PHE A 95 0.52 -2.78 3.24
N ARG A 96 1.85 -2.68 3.25
CA ARG A 96 2.68 -3.28 4.30
C ARG A 96 2.33 -4.75 4.55
N VAL A 97 2.10 -5.50 3.46
CA VAL A 97 1.75 -6.92 3.55
C VAL A 97 2.94 -7.83 3.27
N ASP A 98 2.89 -9.02 3.87
CA ASP A 98 3.77 -10.14 3.58
C ASP A 98 3.00 -11.25 2.88
N ARG A 99 3.66 -11.97 1.96
CA ARG A 99 3.12 -13.19 1.37
C ARG A 99 3.02 -14.30 2.40
N VAL A 100 1.94 -15.03 2.37
CA VAL A 100 1.74 -16.25 3.18
C VAL A 100 1.25 -17.40 2.32
N LYS A 101 1.53 -18.62 2.75
CA LYS A 101 1.02 -19.86 2.12
C LYS A 101 -0.35 -20.21 2.71
N SER A 102 -1.35 -19.38 2.44
CA SER A 102 -2.73 -19.59 2.90
C SER A 102 -3.72 -19.19 1.81
N GLY A 103 -5.01 -19.51 1.98
CA GLY A 103 -6.06 -19.13 1.03
C GLY A 103 -6.21 -17.62 0.81
N VAL A 104 -5.80 -16.80 1.78
CA VAL A 104 -5.81 -15.32 1.67
C VAL A 104 -4.56 -14.74 1.04
N SER A 105 -3.50 -15.54 0.83
CA SER A 105 -2.25 -15.20 0.14
C SER A 105 -1.37 -14.14 0.79
N VAL A 106 -1.90 -13.27 1.65
CA VAL A 106 -1.16 -12.19 2.33
C VAL A 106 -1.65 -11.95 3.76
N HIS A 107 -0.77 -11.43 4.61
CA HIS A 107 -1.11 -10.85 5.92
C HIS A 107 -0.65 -9.40 5.97
N GLY A 108 -1.50 -8.49 6.45
CA GLY A 108 -1.21 -7.08 6.65
C GLY A 108 -2.41 -6.18 6.44
N PHE A 109 -2.16 -4.90 6.27
CA PHE A 109 -3.22 -3.90 6.16
C PHE A 109 -3.88 -3.88 4.79
N GLN A 110 -5.20 -3.69 4.80
CA GLN A 110 -6.04 -3.48 3.63
C GLN A 110 -6.85 -2.20 3.83
N VAL A 111 -6.82 -1.32 2.85
CA VAL A 111 -7.87 -0.32 2.66
C VAL A 111 -8.98 -1.03 1.91
N GLU A 112 -10.18 -1.03 2.46
CA GLU A 112 -11.35 -1.66 1.86
C GLU A 112 -11.75 -0.97 0.56
N VAL A 113 -12.02 -1.75 -0.48
CA VAL A 113 -12.40 -1.32 -1.83
C VAL A 113 -13.50 -2.25 -2.32
N ASP A 114 -14.73 -1.94 -2.00
CA ASP A 114 -15.90 -2.78 -2.23
C ASP A 114 -17.07 -2.01 -2.85
N GLU A 115 -18.25 -2.61 -2.88
CA GLU A 115 -19.46 -2.01 -3.39
C GLU A 115 -20.24 -1.23 -2.34
N THR A 116 -19.75 -1.15 -1.08
CA THR A 116 -20.52 -0.71 0.09
C THR A 116 -19.94 0.55 0.75
N ASP A 117 -20.52 0.92 1.88
CA ASP A 117 -20.03 2.00 2.73
C ASP A 117 -18.79 1.63 3.55
N GLU A 118 -18.30 0.40 3.45
CA GLU A 118 -17.04 -0.04 4.07
C GLU A 118 -15.79 0.46 3.30
N THR A 119 -15.94 0.80 2.02
CA THR A 119 -14.87 1.37 1.19
C THR A 119 -14.12 2.49 1.91
N GLY A 120 -12.78 2.40 1.96
CA GLY A 120 -11.91 3.34 2.68
C GLY A 120 -11.77 3.02 4.17
N GLY A 121 -12.40 1.96 4.67
CA GLY A 121 -12.12 1.38 5.97
C GLY A 121 -10.74 0.73 6.02
N LEU A 122 -10.29 0.35 7.19
CA LEU A 122 -9.00 -0.31 7.42
C LEU A 122 -9.21 -1.67 8.06
N TYR A 123 -8.75 -2.70 7.38
CA TYR A 123 -8.76 -4.09 7.82
C TYR A 123 -7.33 -4.62 7.97
N GLU A 124 -7.08 -5.53 8.90
CA GLU A 124 -5.79 -6.22 9.04
C GLU A 124 -5.97 -7.73 8.82
N THR A 125 -5.70 -8.17 7.59
CA THR A 125 -5.78 -9.58 7.21
C THR A 125 -4.73 -10.41 7.94
N GLY A 126 -5.16 -11.50 8.57
CA GLY A 126 -4.30 -12.34 9.39
C GLY A 126 -3.84 -11.68 10.70
N GLY A 127 -4.52 -10.61 11.11
CA GLY A 127 -4.28 -9.87 12.34
C GLY A 127 -5.58 -9.57 13.09
N ARG A 128 -5.87 -8.28 13.33
CA ARG A 128 -6.99 -7.80 14.16
C ARG A 128 -8.36 -7.85 13.47
N GLY A 129 -8.42 -8.10 12.14
CA GLY A 129 -9.67 -7.92 11.40
C GLY A 129 -9.96 -6.43 11.18
N TRP A 130 -11.16 -5.98 11.42
CA TRP A 130 -11.53 -4.56 11.34
C TRP A 130 -10.75 -3.73 12.36
N VAL A 131 -9.93 -2.80 11.85
CA VAL A 131 -9.19 -1.82 12.64
C VAL A 131 -9.96 -0.51 12.72
N HIS A 132 -10.63 -0.14 11.63
CA HIS A 132 -11.48 1.05 11.55
C HIS A 132 -12.50 0.90 10.42
N GLN A 133 -13.77 1.16 10.72
CA GLN A 133 -14.84 1.27 9.73
C GLN A 133 -15.27 2.74 9.61
N PRO A 134 -15.50 3.26 8.39
CA PRO A 134 -16.02 4.61 8.22
C PRO A 134 -17.38 4.76 8.87
N THR A 135 -17.65 5.92 9.46
CA THR A 135 -19.00 6.25 9.95
C THR A 135 -19.93 6.56 8.77
N GLU A 136 -21.23 6.47 8.96
CA GLU A 136 -22.24 6.81 7.96
C GLU A 136 -22.07 8.24 7.41
N ASP A 137 -21.74 9.21 8.29
CA ASP A 137 -21.46 10.60 7.89
C ASP A 137 -20.26 10.72 6.97
N VAL A 138 -19.20 9.95 7.23
CA VAL A 138 -18.02 9.90 6.38
C VAL A 138 -18.34 9.25 5.05
N ALA A 139 -19.10 8.14 5.07
CA ALA A 139 -19.56 7.44 3.88
C ALA A 139 -20.35 8.37 2.95
N LYS A 140 -21.27 9.16 3.49
CA LYS A 140 -22.04 10.16 2.73
C LYS A 140 -21.15 11.26 2.14
N LYS A 141 -20.22 11.81 2.93
CA LYS A 141 -19.36 12.94 2.52
C LYS A 141 -18.38 12.59 1.41
N ARG A 142 -17.84 11.36 1.38
CA ARG A 142 -16.84 10.93 0.39
C ARG A 142 -17.42 10.71 -1.01
N ALA A 143 -18.77 10.71 -1.15
CA ALA A 143 -19.49 10.59 -2.41
C ALA A 143 -19.01 9.40 -3.28
N TYR A 144 -18.68 8.27 -2.64
CA TYR A 144 -18.33 7.04 -3.35
C TYR A 144 -19.56 6.49 -4.08
N LYS A 145 -19.36 6.05 -5.32
CA LYS A 145 -20.38 5.36 -6.11
C LYS A 145 -19.81 4.15 -6.82
N LYS A 146 -20.46 3.02 -6.65
CA LYS A 146 -20.13 1.78 -7.35
C LYS A 146 -20.02 2.03 -8.86
N GLY A 147 -18.99 1.48 -9.49
CA GLY A 147 -18.76 1.56 -10.93
C GLY A 147 -18.20 2.90 -11.43
N GLU A 148 -18.11 3.92 -10.59
CA GLU A 148 -17.48 5.20 -10.92
C GLU A 148 -16.00 5.22 -10.47
N TRP A 149 -15.15 5.95 -11.20
CA TRP A 149 -13.77 6.16 -10.79
C TRP A 149 -13.67 6.95 -9.50
N THR A 150 -13.04 6.36 -8.52
CA THR A 150 -12.89 6.86 -7.16
C THR A 150 -11.42 7.11 -6.85
N GLU A 151 -11.10 8.24 -6.24
CA GLU A 151 -9.73 8.57 -5.82
C GLU A 151 -9.43 7.99 -4.44
N LEU A 152 -8.29 7.32 -4.33
CA LEU A 152 -7.71 6.84 -3.08
C LEU A 152 -6.39 7.55 -2.85
N GLU A 153 -6.22 8.14 -1.66
CA GLU A 153 -4.93 8.59 -1.14
C GLU A 153 -4.65 7.91 0.20
N LEU A 154 -3.54 7.18 0.29
CA LEU A 154 -3.09 6.52 1.50
C LEU A 154 -1.75 7.11 1.92
N THR A 155 -1.69 7.64 3.15
CA THR A 155 -0.44 8.01 3.83
C THR A 155 -0.13 6.99 4.90
N ALA A 156 1.07 6.41 4.87
CA ALA A 156 1.59 5.53 5.90
C ALA A 156 2.97 6.05 6.33
N LYS A 157 3.08 6.57 7.56
CA LYS A 157 4.33 7.12 8.12
C LYS A 157 4.51 6.64 9.55
N GLY A 158 5.55 5.85 9.80
CA GLY A 158 5.71 5.18 11.09
C GLY A 158 4.45 4.41 11.47
N GLY A 159 3.82 4.74 12.59
CA GLY A 159 2.55 4.16 13.04
C GLY A 159 1.31 4.93 12.62
N ASP A 160 1.46 6.02 11.89
CA ASP A 160 0.34 6.86 11.49
C ASP A 160 -0.12 6.47 10.08
N ILE A 161 -1.41 6.17 9.96
CA ILE A 161 -2.07 5.78 8.71
C ILE A 161 -3.25 6.72 8.50
N THR A 162 -3.35 7.28 7.31
CA THR A 162 -4.50 8.10 6.90
C THR A 162 -4.95 7.65 5.52
N VAL A 163 -6.23 7.33 5.40
CA VAL A 163 -6.89 6.99 4.13
C VAL A 163 -7.86 8.11 3.77
N LYS A 164 -7.80 8.56 2.53
CA LYS A 164 -8.79 9.46 1.95
C LYS A 164 -9.44 8.82 0.74
N ILE A 165 -10.74 8.96 0.64
CA ILE A 165 -11.56 8.60 -0.52
C ILE A 165 -12.17 9.88 -1.06
N ASN A 166 -11.94 10.19 -2.34
CA ASN A 166 -12.40 11.44 -2.98
C ASN A 166 -12.03 12.70 -2.17
N GLY A 167 -10.83 12.72 -1.57
CA GLY A 167 -10.33 13.81 -0.74
C GLY A 167 -10.84 13.84 0.70
N VAL A 168 -11.87 13.06 1.05
CA VAL A 168 -12.43 12.98 2.41
C VAL A 168 -11.65 11.95 3.24
N VAL A 169 -11.23 12.31 4.46
CA VAL A 169 -10.58 11.36 5.39
C VAL A 169 -11.59 10.30 5.78
N SER A 170 -11.35 9.08 5.35
CA SER A 170 -12.18 7.90 5.63
C SER A 170 -11.68 7.13 6.84
N THR A 171 -10.36 7.02 6.99
CA THR A 171 -9.71 6.36 8.14
C THR A 171 -8.54 7.18 8.63
N LYS A 172 -8.37 7.25 9.94
CA LYS A 172 -7.17 7.77 10.60
C LYS A 172 -6.79 6.88 11.77
N LEU A 173 -5.60 6.29 11.71
CA LEU A 173 -5.00 5.50 12.77
C LEU A 173 -3.71 6.17 13.21
N THR A 174 -3.46 6.29 14.52
CA THR A 174 -2.27 6.96 15.05
C THR A 174 -1.49 6.04 15.96
N ASN A 175 -0.15 6.14 15.89
CA ASN A 175 0.79 5.45 16.78
C ASN A 175 0.58 3.92 16.82
N ASP A 176 0.10 3.31 15.73
CA ASP A 176 -0.03 1.85 15.61
C ASP A 176 1.33 1.19 15.78
N LYS A 177 1.39 0.07 16.50
CA LYS A 177 2.63 -0.64 16.82
C LYS A 177 2.90 -1.86 15.93
N SER A 178 1.98 -2.18 15.03
CA SER A 178 2.07 -3.36 14.19
C SER A 178 3.07 -3.20 13.04
N ARG A 179 2.63 -3.30 11.82
CA ARG A 179 3.48 -3.38 10.63
C ARG A 179 4.09 -2.04 10.22
N ARG A 180 5.37 -2.06 9.81
CA ARG A 180 6.11 -0.88 9.39
C ARG A 180 6.51 -0.89 7.93
N ASP A 181 6.60 -2.05 7.29
CA ASP A 181 6.97 -2.20 5.89
C ASP A 181 6.31 -3.41 5.26
N GLY A 182 6.30 -3.48 3.94
CA GLY A 182 5.77 -4.61 3.20
C GLY A 182 5.47 -4.25 1.74
N HIS A 183 4.83 -5.19 1.06
CA HIS A 183 4.37 -4.98 -0.31
C HIS A 183 3.09 -4.13 -0.34
N ILE A 184 2.82 -3.54 -1.51
CA ILE A 184 1.50 -3.02 -1.89
C ILE A 184 0.84 -4.09 -2.75
N GLY A 185 -0.48 -4.25 -2.63
CA GLY A 185 -1.23 -5.26 -3.36
C GLY A 185 -2.64 -4.83 -3.74
N LEU A 186 -3.18 -5.45 -4.78
CA LEU A 186 -4.57 -5.31 -5.23
C LEU A 186 -5.25 -6.66 -5.10
N GLN A 187 -6.49 -6.71 -4.61
CA GLN A 187 -7.16 -7.97 -4.28
C GLN A 187 -8.24 -8.36 -5.29
N LEU A 188 -8.34 -9.68 -5.50
CA LEU A 188 -9.55 -10.37 -5.96
C LEU A 188 -9.99 -11.31 -4.84
N HIS A 189 -11.16 -11.09 -4.26
CA HIS A 189 -11.70 -11.95 -3.22
C HIS A 189 -12.13 -13.31 -3.79
N GLY A 190 -11.71 -14.40 -3.16
CA GLY A 190 -12.10 -15.75 -3.57
C GLY A 190 -13.58 -16.04 -3.27
N GLY A 191 -14.18 -16.90 -4.10
CA GLY A 191 -15.57 -17.31 -3.91
C GLY A 191 -16.62 -16.28 -4.33
N GLN A 192 -16.20 -15.21 -4.99
CA GLN A 192 -17.07 -14.15 -5.51
C GLN A 192 -16.84 -13.94 -7.02
N VAL A 193 -17.85 -13.39 -7.69
CA VAL A 193 -17.65 -12.79 -9.01
C VAL A 193 -16.93 -11.46 -8.79
N MET A 194 -15.73 -11.31 -9.37
CA MET A 194 -14.92 -10.12 -9.22
C MET A 194 -14.72 -9.39 -10.54
N HIS A 195 -14.88 -8.07 -10.51
CA HIS A 195 -14.43 -7.18 -11.56
C HIS A 195 -14.06 -5.83 -10.93
N VAL A 196 -12.77 -5.59 -10.78
CA VAL A 196 -12.21 -4.36 -10.21
C VAL A 196 -11.15 -3.80 -11.14
N GLU A 197 -11.04 -2.50 -11.17
CA GLU A 197 -10.09 -1.79 -12.03
C GLU A 197 -9.31 -0.74 -11.25
N TYR A 198 -8.00 -0.60 -11.60
CA TYR A 198 -7.09 0.35 -10.99
C TYR A 198 -6.27 1.08 -12.04
N LYS A 199 -6.06 2.39 -11.85
CA LYS A 199 -5.16 3.21 -12.68
C LYS A 199 -4.52 4.34 -11.89
N ASP A 200 -3.63 5.10 -12.53
CA ASP A 200 -2.98 6.29 -11.98
C ASP A 200 -2.30 6.01 -10.61
N ILE A 201 -1.71 4.81 -10.46
CA ILE A 201 -1.06 4.42 -9.21
C ILE A 201 0.30 5.09 -9.14
N HIS A 202 0.45 6.08 -8.26
CA HIS A 202 1.68 6.84 -8.04
C HIS A 202 2.07 6.79 -6.57
N LEU A 203 3.36 6.67 -6.30
CA LEU A 203 3.89 6.59 -4.94
C LEU A 203 5.00 7.62 -4.74
N ARG A 204 5.00 8.24 -3.56
CA ARG A 204 6.05 9.11 -3.04
C ARG A 204 6.56 8.53 -1.73
N PRO A 205 7.83 8.11 -1.61
CA PRO A 205 8.46 7.78 -0.33
C PRO A 205 8.50 8.99 0.60
N LEU A 206 8.44 8.76 1.91
CA LEU A 206 8.53 9.78 2.97
C LEU A 206 9.83 9.63 3.76
#